data_9a7abc9d352edf7f6625ab6cef45fd65
#
_entry.id   9a7abc9d352edf7f6625ab6cef45fd65
#
_cell.length_a   1.000
_cell.length_b   1.000
_cell.length_c   1.000
_cell.angle_alpha   90.00
_cell.angle_beta   90.00
_cell.angle_gamma   90.00
#
_symmetry.space_group_name_H-M   'P 1'
#
loop_
_entity.id
_entity.type
_entity.pdbx_description
1 polymer ?
#
loop_
_entity_poly.entity_id
_entity_poly.type
_entity_poly.pdbx_seq_one_letter_code
_entity_poly.pdbx_strand_id
1 'polypeptide(L)'
;MVDDAEKKLLADVGRRIRETRAVQGLSLEQLARLTGISAPALSLIETGKRDPRLATLNRIAEALPVPLAFLNAGRVGIAERAGQLRSAGYDVEE
;
A
#
# COMPACT_ATOMS: atom_id res chain seq x y z
N MET A 1 -7.30 17.57 -5.48
CA MET A 1 -6.67 17.84 -4.17
C MET A 1 -6.95 16.66 -3.24
N VAL A 2 -5.93 16.22 -2.54
CA VAL A 2 -6.01 15.08 -1.63
C VAL A 2 -6.56 15.55 -0.29
N ASP A 3 -7.61 14.92 0.24
CA ASP A 3 -8.15 15.26 1.55
C ASP A 3 -7.31 14.60 2.67
N ASP A 4 -7.62 14.93 3.93
CA ASP A 4 -6.84 14.44 5.07
C ASP A 4 -6.95 12.92 5.24
N ALA A 5 -8.09 12.32 4.91
CA ALA A 5 -8.28 10.87 4.99
C ALA A 5 -7.38 10.16 3.95
N GLU A 6 -7.30 10.70 2.73
CA GLU A 6 -6.42 10.14 1.70
C GLU A 6 -4.96 10.30 2.05
N LYS A 7 -4.57 11.46 2.60
CA LYS A 7 -3.20 11.69 3.06
C LYS A 7 -2.81 10.69 4.12
N LYS A 8 -3.70 10.42 5.07
CA LYS A 8 -3.45 9.45 6.13
C LYS A 8 -3.31 8.04 5.55
N LEU A 9 -4.18 7.67 4.62
CA LEU A 9 -4.12 6.38 3.96
C LEU A 9 -2.78 6.18 3.25
N LEU A 10 -2.35 7.18 2.48
CA LEU A 10 -1.08 7.12 1.76
C LEU A 10 0.11 7.05 2.71
N ALA A 11 0.07 7.79 3.80
CA ALA A 11 1.12 7.75 4.82
C ALA A 11 1.19 6.38 5.49
N ASP A 12 0.05 5.77 5.79
CA ASP A 12 -0.01 4.45 6.41
C ASP A 12 0.53 3.37 5.47
N VAL A 13 0.15 3.41 4.20
CA VAL A 13 0.67 2.46 3.19
C VAL A 13 2.18 2.61 3.07
N GLY A 14 2.66 3.84 2.94
CA GLY A 14 4.10 4.13 2.81
C GLY A 14 4.89 3.66 4.02
N ARG A 15 4.36 3.89 5.21
CA ARG A 15 4.99 3.46 6.46
C ARG A 15 5.09 1.93 6.54
N ARG A 16 4.05 1.21 6.14
CA ARG A 16 4.08 -0.26 6.14
C ARG A 16 5.14 -0.79 5.20
N ILE A 17 5.29 -0.19 4.03
CA ILE A 17 6.34 -0.55 3.08
C ILE A 17 7.71 -0.32 3.72
N ARG A 18 7.93 0.86 4.28
CA ARG A 18 9.22 1.21 4.88
C ARG A 18 9.57 0.31 6.06
N GLU A 19 8.63 0.06 6.96
CA GLU A 19 8.86 -0.79 8.13
C GLU A 19 9.17 -2.22 7.70
N THR A 20 8.44 -2.76 6.73
CA THR A 20 8.68 -4.11 6.23
C THR A 20 10.05 -4.21 5.59
N ARG A 21 10.41 -3.21 4.77
CA ARG A 21 11.73 -3.15 4.15
C ARG A 21 12.84 -3.11 5.19
N ALA A 22 12.68 -2.25 6.20
CA ALA A 22 13.67 -2.08 7.26
C ALA A 22 13.87 -3.35 8.08
N VAL A 23 12.79 -4.03 8.44
CA VAL A 23 12.85 -5.30 9.17
C VAL A 23 13.63 -6.35 8.39
N GLN A 24 13.54 -6.33 7.07
CA GLN A 24 14.26 -7.27 6.22
C GLN A 24 15.70 -6.83 5.91
N GLY A 25 16.11 -5.67 6.42
CA GLY A 25 17.46 -5.16 6.20
C GLY A 25 17.72 -4.67 4.77
N LEU A 26 16.67 -4.35 4.03
CA LEU A 26 16.80 -3.87 2.66
C LEU A 26 16.96 -2.36 2.60
N SER A 27 17.93 -1.89 1.82
CA SER A 27 18.03 -0.47 1.50
C SER A 27 16.98 -0.10 0.45
N LEU A 28 16.75 1.20 0.30
CA LEU A 28 15.83 1.70 -0.72
C LEU A 28 16.32 1.31 -2.13
N GLU A 29 17.62 1.38 -2.36
CA GLU A 29 18.23 0.99 -3.64
C GLU A 29 18.09 -0.50 -3.91
N GLN A 30 18.19 -1.33 -2.88
CA GLN A 30 17.98 -2.76 -3.02
C GLN A 30 16.54 -3.08 -3.40
N LEU A 31 15.58 -2.43 -2.75
CA LEU A 31 14.17 -2.60 -3.09
C LEU A 31 13.89 -2.08 -4.51
N ALA A 32 14.52 -0.97 -4.90
CA ALA A 32 14.40 -0.44 -6.26
C ALA A 32 14.83 -1.48 -7.30
N ARG A 33 15.94 -2.15 -7.06
CA ARG A 33 16.43 -3.20 -7.97
C ARG A 33 15.49 -4.40 -8.05
N LEU A 34 14.94 -4.80 -6.91
CA LEU A 34 14.02 -5.93 -6.86
C LEU A 34 12.68 -5.65 -7.55
N THR A 35 12.23 -4.41 -7.53
CA THR A 35 10.91 -4.03 -8.05
C THR A 35 10.95 -3.46 -9.45
N GLY A 36 12.09 -2.96 -9.89
CA GLY A 36 12.18 -2.18 -11.12
C GLY A 36 11.62 -0.77 -10.97
N ILE A 37 11.35 -0.33 -9.74
CA ILE A 37 10.88 1.03 -9.43
C ILE A 37 12.08 1.84 -8.96
N SER A 38 12.21 3.09 -9.42
CA SER A 38 13.35 3.91 -9.03
C SER A 38 13.34 4.22 -7.53
N ALA A 39 14.52 4.39 -6.94
CA ALA A 39 14.62 4.72 -5.52
C ALA A 39 13.92 6.05 -5.19
N PRO A 40 14.04 7.14 -5.98
CA PRO A 40 13.27 8.35 -5.73
C PRO A 40 11.76 8.13 -5.75
N ALA A 41 11.24 7.30 -6.66
CA ALA A 41 9.82 6.98 -6.72
C ALA A 41 9.38 6.20 -5.47
N LEU A 42 10.18 5.22 -5.04
CA LEU A 42 9.91 4.47 -3.80
C LEU A 42 9.90 5.39 -2.59
N SER A 43 10.84 6.34 -2.52
CA SER A 43 10.90 7.31 -1.43
C SER A 43 9.61 8.13 -1.35
N LEU A 44 9.06 8.57 -2.48
CA LEU A 44 7.80 9.30 -2.51
C LEU A 44 6.63 8.44 -2.04
N ILE A 45 6.63 7.17 -2.39
CA ILE A 45 5.61 6.22 -1.94
C ILE A 45 5.72 6.00 -0.43
N GLU A 46 6.93 5.75 0.08
CA GLU A 46 7.16 5.50 1.51
C GLU A 46 6.81 6.68 2.40
N THR A 47 6.94 7.90 1.87
CA THR A 47 6.61 9.11 2.62
C THR A 47 5.16 9.58 2.43
N GLY A 48 4.37 8.82 1.67
CA GLY A 48 2.97 9.16 1.42
C GLY A 48 2.75 10.31 0.48
N LYS A 49 3.77 10.71 -0.27
CA LYS A 49 3.70 11.83 -1.22
C LYS A 49 3.25 11.41 -2.61
N ARG A 50 3.16 10.12 -2.87
CA ARG A 50 2.71 9.58 -4.14
C ARG A 50 1.75 8.42 -3.87
N ASP A 51 0.64 8.39 -4.58
CA ASP A 51 -0.32 7.29 -4.54
C ASP A 51 0.16 6.21 -5.54
N PRO A 52 0.63 5.05 -5.05
CA PRO A 52 1.06 4.00 -5.95
C PRO A 52 -0.15 3.32 -6.58
N ARG A 53 -0.03 2.98 -7.85
CA ARG A 53 -1.04 2.15 -8.52
C ARG A 53 -1.03 0.75 -7.90
N LEU A 54 -2.14 0.05 -8.05
CA LEU A 54 -2.27 -1.32 -7.54
C LEU A 54 -1.17 -2.23 -8.09
N ALA A 55 -0.85 -2.12 -9.38
CA ALA A 55 0.22 -2.92 -9.98
C ALA A 55 1.59 -2.60 -9.35
N THR A 56 1.85 -1.36 -9.02
CA THR A 56 3.08 -0.93 -8.35
C THR A 56 3.15 -1.51 -6.94
N LEU A 57 2.06 -1.42 -6.18
CA LEU A 57 1.99 -2.02 -4.84
C LEU A 57 2.18 -3.53 -4.89
N ASN A 58 1.65 -4.18 -5.90
CA ASN A 58 1.80 -5.62 -6.06
C ASN A 58 3.27 -6.01 -6.29
N ARG A 59 4.01 -5.24 -7.10
CA ARG A 59 5.46 -5.46 -7.28
C ARG A 59 6.20 -5.34 -5.96
N ILE A 60 5.86 -4.34 -5.15
CA ILE A 60 6.48 -4.12 -3.85
C ILE A 60 6.15 -5.30 -2.92
N ALA A 61 4.90 -5.72 -2.87
CA ALA A 61 4.46 -6.84 -2.05
C ALA A 61 5.19 -8.14 -2.43
N GLU A 62 5.36 -8.40 -3.72
CA GLU A 62 6.09 -9.58 -4.19
C GLU A 62 7.56 -9.53 -3.80
N ALA A 63 8.19 -8.36 -3.90
CA ALA A 63 9.60 -8.17 -3.55
C ALA A 63 9.85 -8.31 -2.05
N LEU A 64 8.92 -7.87 -1.22
CA LEU A 64 9.00 -7.96 0.24
C LEU A 64 8.50 -9.31 0.77
N PRO A 65 8.14 -10.26 -0.05
CA PRO A 65 7.17 -11.35 -0.01
C PRO A 65 6.18 -11.26 1.16
N VAL A 66 5.30 -10.27 1.05
CA VAL A 66 4.17 -10.09 1.96
C VAL A 66 2.86 -10.04 1.16
N PRO A 67 1.72 -10.37 1.76
CA PRO A 67 0.44 -10.22 1.06
C PRO A 67 0.18 -8.75 0.71
N LEU A 68 -0.37 -8.50 -0.47
CA LEU A 68 -0.76 -7.15 -0.88
C LEU A 68 -1.70 -6.51 0.15
N ALA A 69 -2.62 -7.31 0.72
CA ALA A 69 -3.56 -6.86 1.73
C ALA A 69 -2.86 -6.26 2.97
N PHE A 70 -1.67 -6.74 3.30
CA PHE A 70 -0.91 -6.19 4.42
C PHE A 70 -0.47 -4.75 4.14
N LEU A 71 -0.01 -4.48 2.92
CA LEU A 71 0.48 -3.15 2.56
C LEU A 71 -0.65 -2.13 2.46
N ASN A 72 -1.80 -2.54 1.94
CA ASN A 72 -2.93 -1.63 1.76
C ASN A 72 -4.09 -1.91 2.72
N ALA A 73 -3.76 -2.22 3.98
CA ALA A 73 -4.75 -2.63 4.99
C ALA A 73 -5.90 -1.64 5.15
N GLY A 74 -5.67 -0.33 5.00
CA GLY A 74 -6.74 0.66 5.05
C GLY A 74 -7.77 0.51 3.93
N ARG A 75 -7.31 0.16 2.72
CA ARG A 75 -8.19 -0.11 1.58
C ARG A 75 -8.93 -1.43 1.75
N VAL A 76 -8.24 -2.43 2.28
CA VAL A 76 -8.84 -3.73 2.60
C VAL A 76 -9.94 -3.56 3.63
N GLY A 77 -9.73 -2.72 4.65
CA GLY A 77 -10.76 -2.43 5.65
C GLY A 77 -12.03 -1.86 5.05
N ILE A 78 -11.92 -0.99 4.04
CA ILE A 78 -13.08 -0.46 3.32
C ILE A 78 -13.80 -1.57 2.56
N ALA A 79 -13.05 -2.43 1.88
CA ALA A 79 -13.62 -3.56 1.15
C ALA A 79 -14.33 -4.55 2.08
N GLU A 80 -13.76 -4.80 3.25
CA GLU A 80 -14.37 -5.67 4.26
C GLU A 80 -15.70 -5.10 4.76
N ARG A 81 -15.76 -3.79 5.00
CA ARG A 81 -17.00 -3.14 5.41
C ARG A 81 -18.09 -3.29 4.34
N ALA A 82 -17.73 -3.10 3.08
CA ALA A 82 -18.66 -3.30 1.97
C ALA A 82 -19.17 -4.75 1.93
N GLY A 83 -18.27 -5.71 2.13
CA GLY A 83 -18.63 -7.13 2.20
C GLY A 83 -19.58 -7.43 3.35
N GLN A 84 -19.34 -6.84 4.52
CA GLN A 84 -20.21 -6.99 5.69
C GLN A 84 -21.60 -6.42 5.43
N LEU A 85 -21.69 -5.28 4.77
CA LEU A 85 -22.97 -4.67 4.42
C LEU A 85 -23.77 -5.56 3.47
N ARG A 86 -23.13 -6.17 2.49
CA ARG A 86 -23.76 -7.12 1.58
C ARG A 86 -24.30 -8.33 2.36
N SER A 87 -23.47 -8.85 3.25
CA SER A 87 -23.85 -10.00 4.09
C SER A 87 -25.05 -9.69 4.99
N ALA A 88 -25.19 -8.43 5.40
CA ALA A 88 -26.32 -7.97 6.21
C ALA A 88 -27.59 -7.66 5.38
N GLY A 89 -27.55 -7.87 4.07
CA GLY A 89 -28.69 -7.67 3.20
C GLY A 89 -28.78 -6.29 2.57
N TYR A 90 -27.76 -5.49 2.69
CA TYR A 90 -27.70 -4.18 2.03
C TYR A 90 -27.23 -4.35 0.58
N ASP A 91 -27.84 -3.60 -0.31
CA ASP A 91 -27.44 -3.57 -1.71
C ASP A 91 -26.26 -2.60 -1.85
N VAL A 92 -25.08 -3.15 -2.05
CA VAL A 92 -23.85 -2.38 -2.22
C VAL A 92 -23.38 -2.53 -3.66
N GLU A 93 -23.44 -1.43 -4.40
CA GLU A 93 -22.94 -1.43 -5.78
C GLU A 93 -21.41 -1.38 -5.79
N GLU A 94 -20.86 -2.11 -6.72
CA GLU A 94 -19.41 -2.17 -6.93
C GLU A 94 -18.88 -0.99 -7.72
#